data_e9b7efbe95a93d9614940168d4b3feef
#
_entry.id   e9b7efbe95a93d9614940168d4b3feef
#
_cell.length_a   1.000
_cell.length_b   1.000
_cell.length_c   1.000
_cell.angle_alpha   90.00
_cell.angle_beta   90.00
_cell.angle_gamma   90.00
#
_symmetry.space_group_name_H-M   'P 1'
#
loop_
_entity.id
_entity.type
_entity.pdbx_description
1 polymer ?
#
loop_
_entity_poly.entity_id
_entity_poly.type
_entity_poly.pdbx_seq_one_letter_code
_entity_poly.pdbx_strand_id
1 'polypeptide(L)'
;MKYSDIEDAFLFVSMAPPEGHFAYLDKETGKIYYVSELGDTDELPDDWEENEKLISIPHKNDLNLGRDLVFDFISASLSDEFNRVRGIFSKKGAYARFKDLLESKGKLEVWYEFESKATEVAPRDWCKENDISLDR
;
A
#
# COMPACT_ATOMS: atom_id res chain seq x y z
N MET A 1 -11.68 -12.64 -10.50
CA MET A 1 -10.57 -12.45 -9.55
C MET A 1 -11.10 -12.03 -8.19
N LYS A 2 -10.65 -12.66 -7.13
CA LYS A 2 -11.08 -12.31 -5.77
C LYS A 2 -10.26 -11.15 -5.23
N TYR A 3 -10.93 -10.19 -4.59
CA TYR A 3 -10.24 -9.06 -3.96
C TYR A 3 -9.22 -9.54 -2.91
N SER A 4 -9.55 -10.60 -2.17
CA SER A 4 -8.63 -11.13 -1.16
C SER A 4 -7.27 -11.53 -1.74
N ASP A 5 -7.25 -12.03 -2.98
CA ASP A 5 -5.99 -12.39 -3.64
C ASP A 5 -5.16 -11.14 -3.97
N ILE A 6 -5.82 -10.08 -4.43
CA ILE A 6 -5.17 -8.78 -4.68
C ILE A 6 -4.68 -8.17 -3.37
N GLU A 7 -5.49 -8.21 -2.33
CA GLU A 7 -5.13 -7.68 -1.02
C GLU A 7 -3.90 -8.38 -0.45
N ASP A 8 -3.87 -9.72 -0.53
CA ASP A 8 -2.73 -10.50 -0.06
C ASP A 8 -1.45 -10.13 -0.81
N ALA A 9 -1.54 -9.99 -2.14
CA ALA A 9 -0.40 -9.60 -2.97
C ALA A 9 0.07 -8.18 -2.64
N PHE A 10 -0.88 -7.25 -2.47
CA PHE A 10 -0.58 -5.87 -2.09
C PHE A 10 0.11 -5.81 -0.72
N LEU A 11 -0.38 -6.56 0.26
CA LEU A 11 0.22 -6.64 1.59
C LEU A 11 1.64 -7.21 1.53
N PHE A 12 1.84 -8.27 0.74
CA PHE A 12 3.16 -8.87 0.54
C PHE A 12 4.17 -7.87 0.00
N VAL A 13 3.80 -7.15 -1.07
CA VAL A 13 4.67 -6.13 -1.68
C VAL A 13 4.96 -5.00 -0.69
N SER A 14 3.96 -4.63 0.11
CA SER A 14 4.06 -3.49 1.04
C SER A 14 4.78 -3.80 2.36
N MET A 15 5.03 -5.08 2.66
CA MET A 15 5.74 -5.53 3.86
C MET A 15 7.22 -5.14 3.87
N ALA A 16 7.79 -4.90 2.70
CA ALA A 16 9.22 -4.62 2.52
C ALA A 16 9.40 -3.27 1.84
N PRO A 17 10.62 -2.72 1.83
CA PRO A 17 10.93 -1.57 0.97
C PRO A 17 10.60 -1.89 -0.48
N PRO A 18 10.35 -0.88 -1.34
CA PRO A 18 9.91 -1.11 -2.72
C PRO A 18 10.77 -2.06 -3.56
N GLU A 19 12.03 -2.25 -3.21
CA GLU A 19 12.93 -3.15 -3.93
C GLU A 19 13.03 -4.55 -3.32
N GLY A 20 12.29 -4.82 -2.23
CA GLY A 20 12.43 -6.08 -1.49
C GLY A 20 11.48 -7.18 -1.89
N HIS A 21 10.22 -6.83 -2.15
CA HIS A 21 9.16 -7.78 -2.52
C HIS A 21 8.46 -7.32 -3.77
N PHE A 22 8.13 -8.28 -4.65
CA PHE A 22 7.39 -8.00 -5.88
C PHE A 22 6.29 -9.03 -6.05
N ALA A 23 5.21 -8.63 -6.69
CA ALA A 23 4.15 -9.55 -7.11
C ALA A 23 3.66 -9.10 -8.49
N TYR A 24 3.39 -10.07 -9.35
CA TYR A 24 2.94 -9.84 -10.71
C TYR A 24 1.66 -10.60 -10.96
N LEU A 25 0.66 -9.91 -11.49
CA LEU A 25 -0.63 -10.50 -11.83
C LEU A 25 -0.69 -10.77 -13.32
N ASP A 26 -1.04 -12.00 -13.70
CA ASP A 26 -1.39 -12.31 -15.08
C ASP A 26 -2.87 -11.98 -15.28
N LYS A 27 -3.15 -10.94 -16.05
CA LYS A 27 -4.51 -10.42 -16.27
C LYS A 27 -5.39 -11.42 -17.03
N GLU A 28 -4.78 -12.32 -17.79
CA GLU A 28 -5.52 -13.32 -18.57
C GLU A 28 -5.97 -14.50 -17.71
N THR A 29 -5.07 -15.01 -16.85
CA THR A 29 -5.34 -16.21 -16.04
C THR A 29 -5.79 -15.90 -14.61
N GLY A 30 -5.50 -14.70 -14.12
CA GLY A 30 -5.74 -14.31 -12.72
C GLY A 30 -4.69 -14.85 -11.76
N LYS A 31 -3.64 -15.49 -12.25
CA LYS A 31 -2.58 -16.03 -11.41
C LYS A 31 -1.62 -14.93 -10.95
N ILE A 32 -1.22 -14.99 -9.68
CA ILE A 32 -0.25 -14.05 -9.09
C ILE A 32 1.05 -14.79 -8.82
N TYR A 33 2.16 -14.18 -9.24
CA TYR A 33 3.51 -14.68 -9.05
C TYR A 33 4.24 -13.82 -8.03
N TYR A 34 4.79 -14.43 -7.00
CA TYR A 34 5.48 -13.74 -5.91
C TYR A 34 6.99 -13.84 -6.07
N VAL A 35 7.69 -12.72 -5.82
CA VAL A 35 9.14 -12.64 -5.87
C VAL A 35 9.62 -11.92 -4.60
N SER A 36 10.59 -12.51 -3.89
CA SER A 36 11.22 -11.87 -2.74
C SER A 36 12.74 -11.88 -2.92
N GLU A 37 13.33 -10.71 -3.00
CA GLU A 37 14.79 -10.56 -3.01
C GLU A 37 15.41 -10.90 -1.66
N LEU A 38 14.59 -10.86 -0.60
CA LEU A 38 15.04 -11.10 0.78
C LEU A 38 14.89 -12.56 1.22
N GLY A 39 14.10 -13.36 0.50
CA GLY A 39 13.71 -14.71 0.91
C GLY A 39 13.85 -15.80 -0.16
N ASP A 40 14.60 -15.55 -1.22
CA ASP A 40 14.85 -16.53 -2.29
C ASP A 40 13.58 -17.09 -2.96
N THR A 41 12.49 -16.35 -2.93
CA THR A 41 11.24 -16.74 -3.60
C THR A 41 11.19 -16.10 -4.98
N ASP A 42 11.04 -16.93 -6.02
CA ASP A 42 10.87 -16.46 -7.38
C ASP A 42 9.94 -17.41 -8.13
N GLU A 43 8.68 -17.03 -8.25
CA GLU A 43 7.64 -17.82 -8.91
C GLU A 43 7.43 -17.47 -10.37
N LEU A 44 8.17 -16.47 -10.88
CA LEU A 44 7.97 -16.00 -12.26
C LEU A 44 8.34 -17.08 -13.28
N PRO A 45 7.55 -17.24 -14.35
CA PRO A 45 7.93 -18.12 -15.46
C PRO A 45 9.14 -17.55 -16.24
N ASP A 46 9.86 -18.41 -16.95
CA ASP A 46 11.07 -18.00 -17.67
C ASP A 46 10.83 -16.91 -18.72
N ASP A 47 9.62 -16.88 -19.29
CA ASP A 47 9.23 -15.93 -20.33
C ASP A 47 8.47 -14.71 -19.80
N TRP A 48 8.58 -14.42 -18.50
CA TRP A 48 7.78 -13.36 -17.87
C TRP A 48 7.98 -11.98 -18.50
N GLU A 49 9.19 -11.67 -18.96
CA GLU A 49 9.49 -10.38 -19.58
C GLU A 49 8.75 -10.17 -20.91
N GLU A 50 8.41 -11.28 -21.58
CA GLU A 50 7.73 -11.25 -22.87
C GLU A 50 6.19 -11.30 -22.73
N ASN A 51 5.70 -11.53 -21.51
CA ASN A 51 4.27 -11.65 -21.26
C ASN A 51 3.63 -10.28 -21.02
N GLU A 52 2.99 -9.75 -22.04
CA GLU A 52 2.31 -8.45 -21.99
C GLU A 52 1.11 -8.42 -21.05
N LYS A 53 0.63 -9.58 -20.58
CA LYS A 53 -0.50 -9.69 -19.66
C LYS A 53 -0.09 -9.57 -18.19
N LEU A 54 1.21 -9.63 -17.89
CA LEU A 54 1.70 -9.45 -16.55
C LEU A 54 1.72 -7.97 -16.16
N ILE A 55 1.16 -7.68 -15.00
CA ILE A 55 1.16 -6.34 -14.43
C ILE A 55 1.71 -6.39 -13.01
N SER A 56 2.57 -5.44 -12.69
CA SER A 56 3.18 -5.34 -11.36
C SER A 56 2.16 -4.85 -10.33
N ILE A 57 2.04 -5.57 -9.22
CA ILE A 57 1.21 -5.13 -8.08
C ILE A 57 1.92 -3.96 -7.40
N PRO A 58 1.24 -2.85 -7.11
CA PRO A 58 1.90 -1.67 -6.56
C PRO A 58 2.24 -1.83 -5.08
N HIS A 59 3.29 -1.13 -4.66
CA HIS A 59 3.61 -0.92 -3.26
C HIS A 59 2.66 0.15 -2.68
N LYS A 60 2.41 0.12 -1.37
CA LYS A 60 1.58 1.13 -0.70
C LYS A 60 2.02 2.56 -0.99
N ASN A 61 3.33 2.79 -1.15
CA ASN A 61 3.86 4.12 -1.48
C ASN A 61 3.43 4.59 -2.87
N ASP A 62 3.25 3.65 -3.81
CA ASP A 62 2.79 3.97 -5.17
C ASP A 62 1.32 4.40 -5.20
N LEU A 63 0.56 4.00 -4.18
CA LEU A 63 -0.85 4.35 -4.03
C LEU A 63 -1.07 5.48 -3.01
N ASN A 64 -0.01 6.18 -2.61
CA ASN A 64 -0.05 7.29 -1.65
C ASN A 64 -0.59 6.88 -0.27
N LEU A 65 -0.35 5.62 0.12
CA LEU A 65 -0.79 5.08 1.41
C LEU A 65 0.30 5.12 2.50
N GLY A 66 1.47 5.69 2.18
CA GLY A 66 2.54 5.89 3.13
C GLY A 66 2.46 7.27 3.79
N ARG A 67 3.57 8.00 3.73
CA ARG A 67 3.68 9.33 4.32
C ARG A 67 2.64 10.32 3.79
N ASP A 68 2.33 10.27 2.50
CA ASP A 68 1.34 11.16 1.88
C ASP A 68 -0.02 11.04 2.54
N LEU A 69 -0.42 9.84 2.93
CA LEU A 69 -1.68 9.61 3.62
C LEU A 69 -1.73 10.33 4.97
N VAL A 70 -0.61 10.32 5.70
CA VAL A 70 -0.47 11.03 6.98
C VAL A 70 -0.75 12.52 6.78
N PHE A 71 -0.12 13.14 5.79
CA PHE A 71 -0.27 14.57 5.53
C PHE A 71 -1.66 14.93 5.01
N ASP A 72 -2.27 14.06 4.22
CA ASP A 72 -3.67 14.23 3.79
C ASP A 72 -4.60 14.26 5.00
N PHE A 73 -4.42 13.34 5.95
CA PHE A 73 -5.22 13.27 7.16
C PHE A 73 -5.03 14.52 8.02
N ILE A 74 -3.78 14.93 8.24
CA ILE A 74 -3.46 16.09 9.07
C ILE A 74 -4.01 17.38 8.45
N SER A 75 -3.89 17.54 7.15
CA SER A 75 -4.43 18.72 6.45
C SER A 75 -5.94 18.83 6.59
N ALA A 76 -6.64 17.70 6.62
CA ALA A 76 -8.10 17.66 6.72
C ALA A 76 -8.60 17.77 8.16
N SER A 77 -7.88 17.20 9.13
CA SER A 77 -8.39 17.03 10.50
C SER A 77 -7.66 17.83 11.57
N LEU A 78 -6.37 18.11 11.37
CA LEU A 78 -5.52 18.77 12.35
C LEU A 78 -4.52 19.70 11.67
N SER A 79 -5.02 20.59 10.83
CA SER A 79 -4.16 21.48 10.02
C SER A 79 -3.17 22.31 10.85
N ASP A 80 -3.55 22.67 12.08
CA ASP A 80 -2.69 23.43 12.99
C ASP A 80 -1.44 22.65 13.42
N GLU A 81 -1.48 21.31 13.33
CA GLU A 81 -0.38 20.43 13.70
C GLU A 81 0.51 20.06 12.52
N PHE A 82 0.25 20.59 11.33
CA PHE A 82 0.95 20.21 10.10
C PHE A 82 2.47 20.33 10.24
N ASN A 83 2.97 21.48 10.71
CA ASN A 83 4.42 21.70 10.86
C ASN A 83 5.04 20.76 11.90
N ARG A 84 4.31 20.49 12.99
CA ARG A 84 4.77 19.57 14.02
C ARG A 84 4.90 18.15 13.49
N VAL A 85 3.90 17.68 12.74
CA VAL A 85 3.92 16.36 12.11
C VAL A 85 5.04 16.26 11.08
N ARG A 86 5.25 17.32 10.29
CA ARG A 86 6.36 17.41 9.34
C ARG A 86 7.70 17.20 10.06
N GLY A 87 7.88 17.83 11.21
CA GLY A 87 9.08 17.66 12.04
C GLY A 87 9.23 16.24 12.56
N ILE A 88 8.12 15.61 12.98
CA ILE A 88 8.10 14.22 13.44
C ILE A 88 8.61 13.29 12.33
N PHE A 89 8.13 13.47 11.10
CA PHE A 89 8.48 12.61 9.98
C PHE A 89 9.85 12.89 9.35
N SER A 90 10.58 13.86 9.87
CA SER A 90 11.96 14.10 9.47
C SER A 90 12.97 13.17 10.18
N LYS A 91 12.53 12.39 11.16
CA LYS A 91 13.39 11.53 11.99
C LYS A 91 12.86 10.10 12.06
N LYS A 92 13.71 9.16 12.46
CA LYS A 92 13.34 7.75 12.68
C LYS A 92 12.31 7.63 13.80
N GLY A 93 11.49 6.58 13.74
CA GLY A 93 10.44 6.34 14.73
C GLY A 93 9.24 7.25 14.58
N ALA A 94 9.06 7.81 13.39
CA ALA A 94 8.04 8.82 13.12
C ALA A 94 6.62 8.32 13.40
N TYR A 95 6.28 7.11 12.95
CA TYR A 95 4.90 6.62 13.11
C TYR A 95 4.51 6.43 14.57
N ALA A 96 5.41 5.97 15.42
CA ALA A 96 5.12 5.83 16.86
C ALA A 96 4.86 7.20 17.48
N ARG A 97 5.68 8.19 17.17
CA ARG A 97 5.48 9.56 17.68
C ARG A 97 4.22 10.22 17.13
N PHE A 98 3.91 9.95 15.86
CA PHE A 98 2.68 10.44 15.24
C PHE A 98 1.44 9.88 15.96
N LYS A 99 1.44 8.58 16.24
CA LYS A 99 0.34 7.95 16.97
C LYS A 99 0.22 8.48 18.39
N ASP A 100 1.35 8.73 19.07
CA ASP A 100 1.34 9.34 20.40
C ASP A 100 0.71 10.73 20.37
N LEU A 101 1.04 11.53 19.36
CA LEU A 101 0.43 12.85 19.18
C LEU A 101 -1.08 12.73 18.98
N LEU A 102 -1.52 11.82 18.11
CA LEU A 102 -2.95 11.61 17.84
C LEU A 102 -3.69 11.14 19.09
N GLU A 103 -3.07 10.27 19.88
CA GLU A 103 -3.65 9.81 21.14
C GLU A 103 -3.85 10.98 22.10
N SER A 104 -2.87 11.87 22.23
CA SER A 104 -2.95 13.05 23.07
C SER A 104 -4.04 14.02 22.62
N LYS A 105 -4.41 14.00 21.33
CA LYS A 105 -5.46 14.85 20.76
C LYS A 105 -6.82 14.15 20.67
N GLY A 106 -6.90 12.87 21.09
CA GLY A 106 -8.14 12.09 20.99
C GLY A 106 -8.52 11.74 19.57
N LYS A 107 -7.55 11.66 18.64
CA LYS A 107 -7.78 11.44 17.21
C LYS A 107 -7.21 10.12 16.69
N LEU A 108 -6.70 9.25 17.56
CA LEU A 108 -6.06 8.01 17.10
C LEU A 108 -7.06 7.07 16.40
N GLU A 109 -8.27 6.94 16.93
CA GLU A 109 -9.29 6.08 16.32
C GLU A 109 -9.75 6.62 14.97
N VAL A 110 -9.86 7.95 14.85
CA VAL A 110 -10.22 8.59 13.58
C VAL A 110 -9.17 8.33 12.53
N TRP A 111 -7.89 8.36 12.92
CA TRP A 111 -6.78 8.01 12.04
C TRP A 111 -6.87 6.56 11.56
N TYR A 112 -7.13 5.61 12.47
CA TYR A 112 -7.26 4.21 12.09
C TYR A 112 -8.39 3.98 11.10
N GLU A 113 -9.52 4.65 11.26
CA GLU A 113 -10.63 4.56 10.32
C GLU A 113 -10.26 5.14 8.97
N PHE A 114 -9.57 6.28 8.95
CA PHE A 114 -9.11 6.93 7.73
C PHE A 114 -8.12 6.04 6.98
N GLU A 115 -7.14 5.50 7.68
CA GLU A 115 -6.12 4.61 7.11
C GLU A 115 -6.74 3.33 6.56
N SER A 116 -7.64 2.71 7.33
CA SER A 116 -8.31 1.48 6.95
C SER A 116 -9.13 1.66 5.68
N LYS A 117 -9.89 2.74 5.60
CA LYS A 117 -10.71 3.05 4.44
C LYS A 117 -9.85 3.32 3.20
N ALA A 118 -8.80 4.11 3.34
CA ALA A 118 -7.89 4.40 2.23
C ALA A 118 -7.20 3.14 1.72
N THR A 119 -6.78 2.26 2.63
CA THR A 119 -6.12 1.00 2.30
C THR A 119 -7.07 0.03 1.59
N GLU A 120 -8.37 0.10 1.87
CA GLU A 120 -9.37 -0.71 1.16
C GLU A 120 -9.69 -0.14 -0.23
N VAL A 121 -9.86 1.18 -0.33
CA VAL A 121 -10.28 1.85 -1.56
C VAL A 121 -9.19 1.87 -2.62
N ALA A 122 -7.94 2.18 -2.24
CA ALA A 122 -6.88 2.40 -3.20
C ALA A 122 -6.53 1.17 -4.06
N PRO A 123 -6.41 -0.06 -3.50
CA PRO A 123 -6.18 -1.24 -4.34
C PRO A 123 -7.35 -1.56 -5.26
N ARG A 124 -8.58 -1.30 -4.84
CA ARG A 124 -9.77 -1.50 -5.68
C ARG A 124 -9.80 -0.52 -6.84
N ASP A 125 -9.46 0.74 -6.60
CA ASP A 125 -9.36 1.75 -7.65
C ASP A 125 -8.24 1.40 -8.63
N TRP A 126 -7.10 0.90 -8.13
CA TRP A 126 -6.01 0.43 -8.98
C TRP A 126 -6.47 -0.69 -9.91
N CYS A 127 -7.23 -1.65 -9.39
CA CYS A 127 -7.79 -2.73 -10.21
C CYS A 127 -8.69 -2.18 -11.31
N LYS A 128 -9.55 -1.22 -10.96
CA LYS A 128 -10.47 -0.60 -11.91
C LYS A 128 -9.72 0.15 -13.01
N GLU A 129 -8.69 0.89 -12.65
CA GLU A 129 -7.85 1.65 -13.59
C GLU A 129 -7.09 0.73 -14.56
N ASN A 130 -6.84 -0.51 -14.15
CA ASN A 130 -6.09 -1.49 -14.94
C ASN A 130 -6.98 -2.56 -15.57
N ASP A 131 -8.29 -2.33 -15.60
CA ASP A 131 -9.28 -3.23 -16.19
C ASP A 131 -9.28 -4.64 -15.57
N ILE A 132 -9.04 -4.71 -14.27
CA ILE A 132 -9.09 -5.96 -13.50
C ILE A 132 -10.46 -6.07 -12.86
N SER A 133 -11.24 -7.07 -13.26
CA SER A 133 -12.58 -7.32 -12.71
C SER A 133 -12.46 -8.10 -11.41
N LEU A 134 -13.04 -7.57 -10.35
CA LEU A 134 -13.07 -8.22 -9.04
C LEU A 134 -14.42 -8.91 -8.82
N ASP A 135 -14.36 -10.11 -8.27
CA ASP A 135 -15.54 -10.84 -7.84
C ASP A 135 -16.14 -10.16 -6.61
N ARG A 136 -17.43 -10.27 -6.46
CA ARG A 136 -18.14 -9.71 -5.31
C ARG A 136 -18.01 -10.59 -4.08
#